data_300f1fdfb4da0be4ac451127d59b7660
#
_entry.id   300f1fdfb4da0be4ac451127d59b7660
#
_cell.length_a   1.000
_cell.length_b   1.000
_cell.length_c   1.000
_cell.angle_alpha   90.00
_cell.angle_beta   90.00
_cell.angle_gamma   90.00
#
_symmetry.space_group_name_H-M   'P 1'
#
loop_
_entity.id
_entity.type
_entity.pdbx_description
1 polymer ?
#
loop_
_entity_poly.entity_id
_entity_poly.type
_entity_poly.pdbx_seq_one_letter_code
_entity_poly.pdbx_strand_id
1 'polypeptide(L)'
;MKQDNKFWCRFGSMILMTGLLLAGSACVSQRENGKDALLNENKTSRIKTGFYIDRGSRSSGVLYWARLLAYSPQLELVLIDGEDIRAGRLKDLQLLVIPGGSSRLQCEAMKPEGMEAVRKFVADGGSYVGICAGFHCTLNRPERLRLLPFEYLKGAGGDEAVLAVDISEKGGKLLGIQSGRYMARYSHGPISRPGQAPGEGWGEILGVYKSTVSPVGKPGGNFFDAPAVIHGRFGKGKVIATSFHPESREATHGIALGCIYAVTGVKPVPVYPEKVRRPLRVGYYSPGITGKRCILEMLKLDRHPDLDVLFVDNQDLNAGQLKHLDVFVIPNGLKGVFPTMVKNPFRRQQLQDFMKRGGMVFVSGEDAENLSGSDRLKIIPANEWLIDQILKIR
;
A
#
# COMPACT_ATOMS: atom_id res chain seq x y z
N MET A 1 0.97 55.74 -7.14
CA MET A 1 2.29 56.15 -7.63
C MET A 1 2.86 54.97 -8.41
N LYS A 2 3.03 55.20 -9.69
CA LYS A 2 3.65 54.34 -10.69
C LYS A 2 5.16 54.27 -10.46
N GLN A 3 5.81 53.13 -10.71
CA GLN A 3 6.96 53.15 -11.62
C GLN A 3 7.37 51.71 -11.95
N ASP A 4 7.31 51.47 -13.24
CA ASP A 4 7.93 50.44 -14.03
C ASP A 4 9.46 50.39 -13.89
N ASN A 5 10.09 49.24 -14.14
CA ASN A 5 11.22 49.20 -15.05
C ASN A 5 11.56 47.78 -15.50
N LYS A 6 11.41 47.60 -16.81
CA LYS A 6 11.96 46.51 -17.64
C LYS A 6 13.48 46.71 -17.82
N PHE A 7 14.25 45.63 -17.89
CA PHE A 7 15.49 45.63 -18.64
C PHE A 7 15.69 44.30 -19.41
N TRP A 8 15.62 44.48 -20.72
CA TRP A 8 16.09 43.53 -21.72
C TRP A 8 17.57 43.75 -21.99
N CYS A 9 18.36 42.71 -22.22
CA CYS A 9 19.49 42.77 -23.15
C CYS A 9 19.71 41.44 -23.84
N ARG A 10 19.56 41.50 -25.18
CA ARG A 10 20.04 40.57 -26.20
C ARG A 10 21.49 40.87 -26.50
N PHE A 11 22.23 39.84 -26.94
CA PHE A 11 23.30 39.83 -27.95
C PHE A 11 23.77 38.38 -28.06
N GLY A 12 23.89 37.65 -29.16
CA GLY A 12 24.17 38.08 -30.53
C GLY A 12 25.08 37.01 -31.11
N SER A 13 24.70 36.47 -32.24
CA SER A 13 25.34 35.41 -33.05
C SER A 13 26.77 35.73 -33.51
N MET A 14 27.56 34.72 -33.87
CA MET A 14 28.24 34.52 -35.19
C MET A 14 29.16 33.31 -35.18
N ILE A 15 28.83 32.29 -35.90
CA ILE A 15 29.38 31.68 -37.14
C ILE A 15 30.90 31.80 -37.29
N LEU A 16 31.59 30.67 -37.44
CA LEU A 16 32.60 30.43 -38.46
C LEU A 16 32.71 28.94 -38.81
N MET A 17 32.40 28.60 -40.06
CA MET A 17 32.76 27.37 -40.78
C MET A 17 34.16 27.50 -41.33
N THR A 18 34.89 26.39 -41.34
CA THR A 18 35.89 25.90 -42.32
C THR A 18 36.40 24.58 -41.76
N GLY A 19 36.30 23.46 -42.33
CA GLY A 19 36.62 22.93 -43.64
C GLY A 19 37.90 22.11 -43.56
N LEU A 20 37.84 20.81 -43.69
CA LEU A 20 38.50 20.02 -44.73
C LEU A 20 38.41 18.50 -44.49
N LEU A 21 38.16 17.84 -45.59
CA LEU A 21 38.14 16.38 -45.81
C LEU A 21 39.52 15.73 -45.63
N LEU A 22 39.48 14.42 -45.36
CA LEU A 22 40.25 13.28 -45.86
C LEU A 22 40.77 12.35 -44.77
N ALA A 23 40.33 11.17 -44.85
CA ALA A 23 40.90 9.81 -44.71
C ALA A 23 39.91 8.92 -43.98
N GLY A 24 39.29 8.07 -44.50
CA GLY A 24 39.31 6.89 -45.34
C GLY A 24 39.71 5.66 -44.54
N SER A 25 38.73 4.72 -44.37
CA SER A 25 38.95 3.28 -44.19
C SER A 25 39.75 2.82 -42.96
N ALA A 26 39.01 2.46 -41.89
CA ALA A 26 39.23 1.28 -41.04
C ALA A 26 38.46 1.43 -39.71
N CYS A 27 37.19 1.05 -39.66
CA CYS A 27 36.52 0.72 -38.41
C CYS A 27 35.12 0.11 -38.66
N VAL A 28 35.11 -1.05 -39.30
CA VAL A 28 33.92 -1.90 -39.38
C VAL A 28 34.25 -3.22 -38.70
N SER A 29 34.54 -3.18 -37.40
CA SER A 29 34.71 -4.41 -36.63
C SER A 29 34.59 -4.22 -35.11
N GLN A 30 34.05 -3.08 -34.61
CA GLN A 30 33.87 -2.89 -33.15
C GLN A 30 32.46 -2.46 -32.73
N ARG A 31 31.45 -2.60 -33.60
CA ARG A 31 30.08 -2.23 -33.27
C ARG A 31 29.17 -3.39 -32.82
N GLU A 32 29.59 -4.63 -32.87
CA GLU A 32 28.77 -5.76 -32.41
C GLU A 32 29.03 -6.17 -30.98
N ASN A 33 30.18 -5.86 -30.37
CA ASN A 33 30.46 -6.19 -28.94
C ASN A 33 29.92 -5.18 -27.95
N GLY A 34 29.37 -4.05 -28.37
CA GLY A 34 28.79 -3.03 -27.45
C GLY A 34 27.32 -3.23 -27.12
N LYS A 35 26.58 -4.01 -27.93
CA LYS A 35 25.17 -4.28 -27.64
C LYS A 35 24.98 -5.42 -26.66
N ASP A 36 25.86 -6.39 -26.62
CA ASP A 36 25.80 -7.50 -25.65
C ASP A 36 26.32 -7.11 -24.27
N ALA A 37 27.18 -6.07 -24.17
CA ALA A 37 27.62 -5.53 -22.88
C ALA A 37 26.56 -4.70 -22.16
N LEU A 38 25.62 -4.06 -22.89
CA LEU A 38 24.49 -3.32 -22.32
C LEU A 38 23.32 -4.21 -21.89
N LEU A 39 23.28 -5.47 -22.32
CA LEU A 39 22.27 -6.46 -21.90
C LEU A 39 22.70 -7.28 -20.68
N ASN A 40 23.91 -7.09 -20.18
CA ASN A 40 24.43 -7.73 -18.97
C ASN A 40 24.41 -6.82 -17.74
N GLU A 41 23.72 -5.65 -17.81
CA GLU A 41 23.51 -4.81 -16.66
C GLU A 41 22.50 -5.47 -15.70
N ASN A 42 23.09 -6.06 -14.65
CA ASN A 42 22.45 -6.30 -13.36
C ASN A 42 21.07 -6.97 -13.39
N LYS A 43 21.04 -8.29 -13.46
CA LYS A 43 20.04 -9.06 -12.70
C LYS A 43 20.25 -8.78 -11.20
N THR A 44 19.96 -7.57 -10.75
CA THR A 44 19.78 -7.29 -9.32
C THR A 44 18.68 -8.23 -8.86
N SER A 45 19.03 -9.17 -8.00
CA SER A 45 18.06 -10.13 -7.47
C SER A 45 16.94 -9.34 -6.80
N ARG A 46 15.72 -9.50 -7.30
CA ARG A 46 14.52 -8.83 -6.76
C ARG A 46 14.34 -9.28 -5.30
N ILE A 47 13.94 -8.36 -4.44
CA ILE A 47 13.61 -8.68 -3.04
C ILE A 47 12.30 -9.47 -3.00
N LYS A 48 12.38 -10.74 -2.63
CA LYS A 48 11.19 -11.58 -2.40
C LYS A 48 10.44 -11.06 -1.19
N THR A 49 9.31 -10.44 -1.45
CA THR A 49 8.50 -9.72 -0.47
C THR A 49 7.20 -10.47 -0.19
N GLY A 50 7.11 -11.05 0.99
CA GLY A 50 5.86 -11.61 1.51
C GLY A 50 4.91 -10.49 1.92
N PHE A 51 3.73 -10.46 1.32
CA PHE A 51 2.66 -9.56 1.72
C PHE A 51 1.55 -10.36 2.42
N TYR A 52 1.36 -10.10 3.70
CA TYR A 52 0.43 -10.87 4.54
C TYR A 52 -1.02 -10.52 4.24
N ILE A 53 -1.77 -11.51 3.77
CA ILE A 53 -3.20 -11.39 3.43
C ILE A 53 -3.96 -12.55 4.03
N ASP A 54 -4.63 -12.29 5.15
CA ASP A 54 -5.42 -13.28 5.87
C ASP A 54 -6.52 -12.58 6.67
N ARG A 55 -7.26 -13.34 7.47
CA ARG A 55 -8.22 -12.84 8.43
C ARG A 55 -7.59 -11.74 9.29
N GLY A 56 -8.18 -10.56 9.25
CA GLY A 56 -7.65 -9.39 9.96
C GLY A 56 -6.89 -8.41 9.06
N SER A 57 -6.40 -8.78 7.88
CA SER A 57 -5.88 -7.85 6.91
C SER A 57 -7.05 -7.17 6.19
N ARG A 58 -7.41 -5.97 6.62
CA ARG A 58 -8.61 -5.26 6.16
C ARG A 58 -8.26 -3.81 5.89
N SER A 59 -8.88 -3.23 4.93
CA SER A 59 -8.92 -1.81 4.56
C SER A 59 -8.44 -1.53 3.14
N SER A 60 -8.77 -0.36 2.63
CA SER A 60 -8.23 0.15 1.36
C SER A 60 -6.69 0.17 1.35
N GLY A 61 -6.05 0.35 2.51
CA GLY A 61 -4.60 0.29 2.67
C GLY A 61 -3.98 -1.02 2.15
N VAL A 62 -4.68 -2.15 2.30
CA VAL A 62 -4.24 -3.45 1.74
C VAL A 62 -4.09 -3.38 0.22
N LEU A 63 -5.05 -2.76 -0.47
CA LEU A 63 -5.01 -2.61 -1.94
C LEU A 63 -3.91 -1.65 -2.39
N TYR A 64 -3.76 -0.52 -1.70
CA TYR A 64 -2.68 0.44 -1.98
C TYR A 64 -1.30 -0.21 -1.80
N TRP A 65 -1.08 -0.96 -0.72
CA TRP A 65 0.15 -1.71 -0.52
C TRP A 65 0.39 -2.75 -1.61
N ALA A 66 -0.62 -3.55 -1.94
CA ALA A 66 -0.50 -4.54 -3.00
C ALA A 66 -0.09 -3.90 -4.33
N ARG A 67 -0.66 -2.73 -4.66
CA ARG A 67 -0.32 -1.94 -5.85
C ARG A 67 1.13 -1.43 -5.80
N LEU A 68 1.56 -0.82 -4.69
CA LEU A 68 2.93 -0.32 -4.52
C LEU A 68 3.96 -1.44 -4.67
N LEU A 69 3.71 -2.60 -4.04
CA LEU A 69 4.61 -3.75 -4.10
C LEU A 69 4.63 -4.39 -5.50
N ALA A 70 3.46 -4.59 -6.12
CA ALA A 70 3.34 -5.27 -7.41
C ALA A 70 3.92 -4.46 -8.58
N TYR A 71 3.96 -3.14 -8.46
CA TYR A 71 4.47 -2.24 -9.50
C TYR A 71 5.89 -1.77 -9.26
N SER A 72 6.54 -2.21 -8.20
CA SER A 72 7.96 -1.95 -7.95
C SER A 72 8.81 -3.06 -8.57
N PRO A 73 9.51 -2.82 -9.70
CA PRO A 73 10.29 -3.86 -10.38
C PRO A 73 11.39 -4.49 -9.53
N GLN A 74 11.84 -3.76 -8.49
CA GLN A 74 12.84 -4.22 -7.53
C GLN A 74 12.31 -5.29 -6.56
N LEU A 75 10.99 -5.50 -6.53
CA LEU A 75 10.32 -6.41 -5.61
C LEU A 75 9.69 -7.58 -6.36
N GLU A 76 9.67 -8.75 -5.73
CA GLU A 76 8.88 -9.90 -6.14
C GLU A 76 7.77 -10.11 -5.11
N LEU A 77 6.54 -9.73 -5.46
CA LEU A 77 5.39 -9.86 -4.58
C LEU A 77 4.95 -11.31 -4.42
N VAL A 78 4.95 -11.79 -3.18
CA VAL A 78 4.44 -13.11 -2.79
C VAL A 78 3.30 -12.91 -1.79
N LEU A 79 2.07 -13.28 -2.13
CA LEU A 79 0.95 -13.23 -1.19
C LEU A 79 1.03 -14.43 -0.26
N ILE A 80 1.03 -14.17 1.06
CA ILE A 80 1.10 -15.22 2.09
C ILE A 80 0.03 -15.00 3.16
N ASP A 81 -0.37 -16.09 3.80
CA ASP A 81 -1.31 -16.11 4.92
C ASP A 81 -0.72 -16.86 6.13
N GLY A 82 -1.50 -17.01 7.19
CA GLY A 82 -1.05 -17.70 8.40
C GLY A 82 -0.75 -19.19 8.17
N GLU A 83 -1.40 -19.84 7.21
CA GLU A 83 -1.12 -21.22 6.85
C GLU A 83 0.22 -21.35 6.14
N ASP A 84 0.50 -20.50 5.16
CA ASP A 84 1.80 -20.43 4.48
C ASP A 84 2.94 -20.19 5.48
N ILE A 85 2.72 -19.30 6.46
CA ILE A 85 3.72 -19.02 7.50
C ILE A 85 4.01 -20.28 8.31
N ARG A 86 2.98 -20.98 8.78
CA ARG A 86 3.14 -22.24 9.53
C ARG A 86 3.74 -23.36 8.68
N ALA A 87 3.49 -23.36 7.38
CA ALA A 87 4.10 -24.28 6.41
C ALA A 87 5.58 -23.93 6.08
N GLY A 88 6.16 -22.91 6.71
CA GLY A 88 7.57 -22.56 6.59
C GLY A 88 7.94 -21.76 5.35
N ARG A 89 6.98 -21.14 4.65
CA ARG A 89 7.24 -20.36 3.43
C ARG A 89 8.01 -19.06 3.65
N LEU A 90 8.17 -18.63 4.92
CA LEU A 90 9.01 -17.45 5.24
C LEU A 90 10.49 -17.65 4.85
N LYS A 91 11.00 -18.89 4.82
CA LYS A 91 12.39 -19.20 4.46
C LYS A 91 12.79 -18.70 3.06
N ASP A 92 11.81 -18.56 2.17
CA ASP A 92 12.02 -18.13 0.78
C ASP A 92 11.95 -16.62 0.60
N LEU A 93 11.67 -15.86 1.69
CA LEU A 93 11.45 -14.43 1.67
C LEU A 93 12.63 -13.66 2.26
N GLN A 94 12.78 -12.41 1.86
CA GLN A 94 13.75 -11.45 2.41
C GLN A 94 13.05 -10.34 3.20
N LEU A 95 11.78 -10.07 2.87
CA LEU A 95 10.95 -9.06 3.51
C LEU A 95 9.55 -9.63 3.79
N LEU A 96 9.02 -9.33 4.97
CA LEU A 96 7.62 -9.54 5.33
C LEU A 96 6.95 -8.20 5.57
N VAL A 97 5.84 -7.92 4.86
CA VAL A 97 4.99 -6.74 5.05
C VAL A 97 3.67 -7.18 5.66
N ILE A 98 3.35 -6.68 6.86
CA ILE A 98 2.05 -6.90 7.52
C ILE A 98 1.23 -5.60 7.47
N PRO A 99 0.13 -5.58 6.71
CA PRO A 99 -0.68 -4.39 6.50
C PRO A 99 -1.58 -4.03 7.70
N GLY A 100 -2.32 -2.94 7.53
CA GLY A 100 -3.36 -2.51 8.46
C GLY A 100 -4.53 -3.49 8.59
N GLY A 101 -5.37 -3.26 9.61
CA GLY A 101 -6.56 -4.04 9.89
C GLY A 101 -6.74 -4.35 11.38
N SER A 102 -6.89 -5.62 11.75
CA SER A 102 -7.02 -6.07 13.13
C SER A 102 -5.84 -6.94 13.55
N SER A 103 -4.93 -6.39 14.33
CA SER A 103 -3.75 -7.12 14.84
C SER A 103 -4.13 -8.37 15.65
N ARG A 104 -5.27 -8.33 16.37
CA ARG A 104 -5.78 -9.50 17.10
C ARG A 104 -6.11 -10.63 16.12
N LEU A 105 -6.90 -10.35 15.09
CA LEU A 105 -7.29 -11.36 14.10
C LEU A 105 -6.10 -11.84 13.26
N GLN A 106 -5.12 -10.97 12.96
CA GLN A 106 -3.89 -11.35 12.27
C GLN A 106 -3.07 -12.34 13.11
N CYS A 107 -2.86 -12.05 14.40
CA CYS A 107 -2.14 -12.96 15.32
C CYS A 107 -2.91 -14.27 15.55
N GLU A 108 -4.23 -14.22 15.72
CA GLU A 108 -5.08 -15.42 15.83
C GLU A 108 -4.97 -16.32 14.58
N ALA A 109 -4.94 -15.73 13.38
CA ALA A 109 -4.81 -16.48 12.13
C ALA A 109 -3.40 -17.09 11.96
N MET A 110 -2.36 -16.38 12.38
CA MET A 110 -0.99 -16.93 12.42
C MET A 110 -0.85 -18.06 13.43
N LYS A 111 -1.60 -18.06 14.51
CA LYS A 111 -1.46 -18.94 15.68
C LYS A 111 -0.10 -18.76 16.37
N PRO A 112 0.15 -19.33 17.56
CA PRO A 112 1.43 -19.21 18.25
C PRO A 112 2.62 -19.69 17.41
N GLU A 113 2.45 -20.79 16.68
CA GLU A 113 3.50 -21.38 15.83
C GLU A 113 3.91 -20.46 14.69
N GLY A 114 2.94 -19.81 14.04
CA GLY A 114 3.21 -18.82 12.98
C GLY A 114 3.82 -17.54 13.52
N MET A 115 3.39 -17.07 14.69
CA MET A 115 4.02 -15.92 15.35
C MET A 115 5.48 -16.20 15.69
N GLU A 116 5.80 -17.39 16.20
CA GLU A 116 7.17 -17.79 16.47
C GLU A 116 7.99 -17.95 15.18
N ALA A 117 7.39 -18.48 14.12
CA ALA A 117 8.04 -18.52 12.80
C ALA A 117 8.39 -17.11 12.27
N VAL A 118 7.52 -16.12 12.46
CA VAL A 118 7.83 -14.72 12.11
C VAL A 118 8.96 -14.17 12.97
N ARG A 119 8.95 -14.40 14.28
CA ARG A 119 10.02 -13.98 15.17
C ARG A 119 11.37 -14.57 14.74
N LYS A 120 11.39 -15.88 14.50
CA LYS A 120 12.58 -16.59 14.02
C LYS A 120 13.05 -16.06 12.67
N PHE A 121 12.16 -15.84 11.71
CA PHE A 121 12.47 -15.23 10.42
C PHE A 121 13.21 -13.89 10.58
N VAL A 122 12.69 -13.01 11.43
CA VAL A 122 13.33 -11.70 11.68
C VAL A 122 14.64 -11.90 12.44
N ALA A 123 14.67 -12.73 13.48
CA ALA A 123 15.89 -12.97 14.26
C ALA A 123 17.04 -13.53 13.40
N ASP A 124 16.75 -14.34 12.40
CA ASP A 124 17.71 -14.91 11.47
C ASP A 124 18.21 -13.94 10.39
N GLY A 125 17.60 -12.74 10.28
CA GLY A 125 18.03 -11.68 9.35
C GLY A 125 16.98 -11.20 8.35
N GLY A 126 15.78 -11.78 8.37
CA GLY A 126 14.65 -11.30 7.58
C GLY A 126 14.23 -9.88 7.97
N SER A 127 13.70 -9.13 7.03
CA SER A 127 13.21 -7.76 7.23
C SER A 127 11.72 -7.74 7.49
N TYR A 128 11.26 -6.79 8.31
CA TYR A 128 9.84 -6.63 8.65
C TYR A 128 9.37 -5.19 8.46
N VAL A 129 8.24 -5.01 7.77
CA VAL A 129 7.52 -3.74 7.66
C VAL A 129 6.11 -3.92 8.21
N GLY A 130 5.73 -3.15 9.23
CA GLY A 130 4.40 -3.21 9.84
C GLY A 130 3.64 -1.90 9.71
N ILE A 131 2.36 -1.97 9.31
CA ILE A 131 1.50 -0.80 9.14
C ILE A 131 0.28 -0.91 10.04
N CYS A 132 -0.04 0.09 10.83
CA CYS A 132 -1.23 0.14 11.69
C CYS A 132 -1.35 -1.14 12.56
N ALA A 133 -2.15 -2.14 12.14
CA ALA A 133 -2.22 -3.43 12.81
C ALA A 133 -0.85 -4.15 12.84
N GLY A 134 -0.10 -4.11 11.74
CA GLY A 134 1.26 -4.63 11.65
C GLY A 134 2.24 -3.91 12.60
N PHE A 135 2.07 -2.59 12.81
CA PHE A 135 2.80 -1.88 13.86
C PHE A 135 2.44 -2.44 15.24
N HIS A 136 1.13 -2.62 15.51
CA HIS A 136 0.68 -3.17 16.79
C HIS A 136 1.24 -4.58 17.05
N CYS A 137 1.45 -5.37 15.99
CA CYS A 137 2.08 -6.68 16.11
C CYS A 137 3.54 -6.59 16.59
N THR A 138 4.28 -5.50 16.34
CA THR A 138 5.67 -5.37 16.79
C THR A 138 5.82 -5.05 18.26
N LEU A 139 4.77 -4.56 18.92
CA LEU A 139 4.82 -4.04 20.29
C LEU A 139 5.08 -5.15 21.32
N ASN A 140 5.68 -4.76 22.44
CA ASN A 140 6.04 -5.66 23.55
C ASN A 140 4.79 -6.05 24.36
N ARG A 141 4.00 -7.00 23.82
CA ARG A 141 2.82 -7.58 24.44
C ARG A 141 2.83 -9.11 24.26
N PRO A 142 2.43 -9.89 25.29
CA PRO A 142 2.50 -11.37 25.23
C PRO A 142 1.81 -11.99 24.00
N GLU A 143 0.69 -11.39 23.58
CA GLU A 143 -0.13 -11.87 22.46
C GLU A 143 0.29 -11.28 21.09
N ARG A 144 1.50 -10.72 21.00
CA ARG A 144 2.05 -10.09 19.80
C ARG A 144 3.43 -10.65 19.47
N LEU A 145 3.99 -10.22 18.35
CA LEU A 145 5.31 -10.66 17.87
C LEU A 145 6.47 -10.17 18.76
N ARG A 146 6.29 -9.08 19.49
CA ARG A 146 7.30 -8.53 20.43
C ARG A 146 8.67 -8.28 19.77
N LEU A 147 8.67 -7.66 18.59
CA LEU A 147 9.88 -7.41 17.82
C LEU A 147 10.63 -6.16 18.26
N LEU A 148 9.93 -5.20 18.87
CA LEU A 148 10.50 -3.92 19.30
C LEU A 148 10.12 -3.59 20.75
N PRO A 149 11.00 -2.87 21.51
CA PRO A 149 10.79 -2.55 22.92
C PRO A 149 9.87 -1.32 23.08
N PHE A 150 8.72 -1.32 22.42
CA PHE A 150 7.70 -0.30 22.55
C PHE A 150 6.45 -0.88 23.19
N GLU A 151 5.82 -0.10 24.06
CA GLU A 151 4.60 -0.48 24.77
C GLU A 151 3.38 0.20 24.16
N TYR A 152 2.27 -0.50 24.10
CA TYR A 152 0.98 0.05 23.68
C TYR A 152 0.38 0.93 24.77
N LEU A 153 -0.01 2.16 24.41
CA LEU A 153 -0.77 3.05 25.26
C LEU A 153 -2.27 2.73 25.14
N LYS A 154 -2.80 2.08 26.16
CA LYS A 154 -4.22 1.70 26.22
C LYS A 154 -5.10 2.95 26.31
N GLY A 155 -6.18 2.98 25.52
CA GLY A 155 -7.14 4.09 25.50
C GLY A 155 -6.75 5.26 24.61
N ALA A 156 -5.55 5.25 24.02
CA ALA A 156 -5.19 6.13 22.93
C ALA A 156 -5.62 5.49 21.60
N GLY A 157 -6.38 6.19 20.84
CA GLY A 157 -6.94 5.73 19.59
C GLY A 157 -8.24 6.47 19.33
N GLY A 158 -8.39 7.01 18.18
CA GLY A 158 -9.56 7.80 17.79
C GLY A 158 -10.00 7.38 16.40
N ASP A 159 -10.95 8.13 15.90
CA ASP A 159 -11.52 7.97 14.58
C ASP A 159 -10.48 8.17 13.45
N GLU A 160 -10.94 8.06 12.24
CA GLU A 160 -10.13 8.37 11.07
C GLU A 160 -9.89 9.87 10.92
N ALA A 161 -8.65 10.25 10.60
CA ALA A 161 -8.27 11.63 10.36
C ALA A 161 -7.03 11.74 9.47
N VAL A 162 -6.73 12.96 9.05
CA VAL A 162 -5.43 13.33 8.51
C VAL A 162 -4.65 14.03 9.59
N LEU A 163 -3.55 13.42 10.04
CA LEU A 163 -2.72 13.89 11.13
C LEU A 163 -1.37 14.40 10.64
N ALA A 164 -0.84 15.42 11.32
CA ALA A 164 0.52 15.86 11.11
C ALA A 164 1.50 14.86 11.77
N VAL A 165 2.49 14.42 10.98
CA VAL A 165 3.60 13.56 11.42
C VAL A 165 4.90 14.26 11.04
N ASP A 166 5.76 14.52 12.01
CA ASP A 166 7.08 15.06 11.77
C ASP A 166 8.10 13.91 11.70
N ILE A 167 8.76 13.79 10.56
CA ILE A 167 9.87 12.86 10.34
C ILE A 167 11.17 13.58 10.71
N SER A 168 11.94 12.99 11.62
CA SER A 168 13.23 13.53 12.06
C SER A 168 14.27 13.52 10.94
N GLU A 169 15.36 14.27 11.08
CA GLU A 169 16.47 14.22 10.11
C GLU A 169 17.05 12.81 9.95
N LYS A 170 17.21 12.10 11.06
CA LYS A 170 17.63 10.69 11.06
C LYS A 170 16.62 9.82 10.33
N GLY A 171 15.32 10.04 10.59
CA GLY A 171 14.23 9.35 9.90
C GLY A 171 14.26 9.62 8.41
N GLY A 172 14.42 10.87 8.00
CA GLY A 172 14.52 11.25 6.58
C GLY A 172 15.68 10.55 5.88
N LYS A 173 16.87 10.53 6.49
CA LYS A 173 18.05 9.83 5.95
C LYS A 173 17.80 8.32 5.81
N LEU A 174 17.25 7.69 6.85
CA LEU A 174 17.01 6.24 6.85
C LEU A 174 15.94 5.82 5.84
N LEU A 175 14.86 6.61 5.72
CA LEU A 175 13.77 6.37 4.77
C LEU A 175 14.11 6.80 3.34
N GLY A 176 15.20 7.53 3.12
CA GLY A 176 15.58 8.08 1.82
C GLY A 176 14.58 9.14 1.30
N ILE A 177 14.01 9.94 2.21
CA ILE A 177 13.05 11.02 1.95
C ILE A 177 13.50 12.31 2.64
N GLN A 178 12.84 13.42 2.32
CA GLN A 178 13.05 14.67 3.06
C GLN A 178 12.52 14.54 4.49
N SER A 179 13.26 15.07 5.48
CA SER A 179 12.76 15.25 6.85
C SER A 179 11.73 16.39 6.90
N GLY A 180 10.90 16.41 7.93
CA GLY A 180 9.90 17.44 8.13
C GLY A 180 8.48 16.92 8.25
N ARG A 181 7.52 17.79 8.03
CA ARG A 181 6.09 17.54 8.28
C ARG A 181 5.37 16.90 7.09
N TYR A 182 4.66 15.81 7.37
CA TYR A 182 3.78 15.11 6.44
C TYR A 182 2.36 15.06 7.00
N MET A 183 1.37 15.21 6.12
CA MET A 183 -0.05 15.03 6.46
C MET A 183 -0.47 13.60 6.09
N ALA A 184 -0.56 12.73 7.08
CA ALA A 184 -0.76 11.29 6.91
C ALA A 184 -2.16 10.83 7.33
N ARG A 185 -2.74 9.88 6.61
CA ARG A 185 -4.01 9.25 7.02
C ARG A 185 -3.79 8.39 8.26
N TYR A 186 -4.52 8.70 9.30
CA TYR A 186 -4.64 7.90 10.51
C TYR A 186 -6.01 7.19 10.53
N SER A 187 -6.02 5.92 10.89
CA SER A 187 -7.25 5.14 11.08
C SER A 187 -7.02 4.10 12.17
N HIS A 188 -7.38 4.45 13.40
CA HIS A 188 -7.30 3.56 14.57
C HIS A 188 -5.92 2.94 14.84
N GLY A 189 -4.85 3.56 14.35
CA GLY A 189 -3.48 3.07 14.55
C GLY A 189 -3.12 3.04 16.05
N PRO A 190 -2.26 2.12 16.48
CA PRO A 190 -1.85 2.04 17.87
C PRO A 190 -0.97 3.23 18.25
N ILE A 191 -1.22 3.76 19.45
CA ILE A 191 -0.32 4.74 20.07
C ILE A 191 0.60 3.99 21.04
N SER A 192 1.88 4.28 20.96
CA SER A 192 2.90 3.60 21.75
C SER A 192 3.83 4.60 22.45
N ARG A 193 4.63 4.08 23.36
CA ARG A 193 5.75 4.78 24.01
C ARG A 193 6.95 3.85 24.08
N PRO A 194 8.18 4.36 24.26
CA PRO A 194 9.32 3.52 24.60
C PRO A 194 9.02 2.69 25.85
N GLY A 195 9.33 1.41 25.82
CA GLY A 195 9.19 0.51 26.96
C GLY A 195 10.29 0.75 28.00
N GLN A 196 9.98 0.45 29.26
CA GLN A 196 10.94 0.54 30.37
C GLN A 196 11.76 -0.74 30.55
N ALA A 197 11.21 -1.88 30.13
CA ALA A 197 11.94 -3.14 30.20
C ALA A 197 12.80 -3.34 28.95
N PRO A 198 14.01 -3.89 29.08
CA PRO A 198 14.78 -4.31 27.93
C PRO A 198 13.98 -5.38 27.19
N GLY A 199 13.41 -5.00 26.04
CA GLY A 199 12.86 -5.96 25.09
C GLY A 199 14.02 -6.73 24.44
N GLU A 200 13.72 -7.85 23.82
CA GLU A 200 14.71 -8.63 23.08
C GLU A 200 15.28 -7.88 21.84
N GLY A 201 14.72 -6.70 21.52
CA GLY A 201 15.11 -5.87 20.38
C GLY A 201 15.57 -4.47 20.78
N TRP A 202 16.29 -3.82 19.88
CA TRP A 202 16.63 -2.40 19.97
C TRP A 202 15.66 -1.60 19.10
N GLY A 203 15.26 -0.40 19.56
CA GLY A 203 14.34 0.44 18.80
C GLY A 203 14.56 1.93 18.99
N GLU A 204 14.23 2.69 17.97
CA GLU A 204 14.30 4.14 17.90
C GLU A 204 13.05 4.75 17.24
N ILE A 205 12.81 6.03 17.52
CA ILE A 205 11.70 6.79 16.95
C ILE A 205 12.23 7.60 15.77
N LEU A 206 11.65 7.40 14.59
CA LEU A 206 12.00 8.13 13.37
C LEU A 206 11.01 9.25 13.05
N GLY A 207 9.80 9.17 13.56
CA GLY A 207 8.77 10.19 13.38
C GLY A 207 7.76 10.16 14.50
N VAL A 208 7.16 11.34 14.77
CA VAL A 208 6.20 11.54 15.85
C VAL A 208 4.95 12.26 15.35
N TYR A 209 3.82 12.04 16.01
CA TYR A 209 2.60 12.82 15.76
C TYR A 209 2.73 14.26 16.28
N LYS A 210 2.26 15.22 15.48
CA LYS A 210 2.18 16.64 15.84
C LYS A 210 0.74 17.19 15.77
N SER A 211 -0.22 16.31 15.72
CA SER A 211 -1.63 16.58 15.91
C SER A 211 -2.32 15.40 16.54
N THR A 212 -3.54 15.56 17.03
CA THR A 212 -4.30 14.54 17.73
C THR A 212 -5.73 14.49 17.21
N VAL A 213 -6.38 13.35 17.40
CA VAL A 213 -7.82 13.16 17.18
C VAL A 213 -8.45 12.87 18.54
N SER A 214 -9.44 13.65 18.91
CA SER A 214 -10.31 13.33 20.02
C SER A 214 -11.60 12.74 19.50
N PRO A 215 -11.99 11.51 19.91
CA PRO A 215 -13.33 11.01 19.67
C PRO A 215 -14.36 11.97 20.30
N VAL A 216 -15.46 12.20 19.59
CA VAL A 216 -16.55 13.03 20.10
C VAL A 216 -17.00 12.48 21.46
N GLY A 217 -16.98 13.34 22.50
CA GLY A 217 -17.43 12.99 23.86
C GLY A 217 -16.48 12.14 24.69
N LYS A 218 -15.23 11.89 24.23
CA LYS A 218 -14.17 11.24 25.04
C LYS A 218 -12.92 12.11 25.09
N PRO A 219 -12.24 12.22 26.24
CA PRO A 219 -10.92 12.81 26.26
C PRO A 219 -10.03 11.99 25.32
N GLY A 220 -9.59 12.60 24.20
CA GLY A 220 -8.68 11.97 23.27
C GLY A 220 -7.37 11.64 23.97
N GLY A 221 -6.82 10.48 23.69
CA GLY A 221 -5.47 10.18 24.09
C GLY A 221 -4.53 11.26 23.55
N ASN A 222 -3.53 11.63 24.32
CA ASN A 222 -2.53 12.57 23.88
C ASN A 222 -1.65 11.92 22.82
N PHE A 223 -1.82 12.29 21.57
CA PHE A 223 -1.00 11.81 20.44
C PHE A 223 0.25 12.65 20.22
N PHE A 224 0.30 13.83 20.84
CA PHE A 224 1.45 14.72 20.68
C PHE A 224 2.73 14.01 21.10
N ASP A 225 3.72 14.04 20.22
CA ASP A 225 5.03 13.42 20.36
C ASP A 225 5.02 11.89 20.54
N ALA A 226 3.83 11.25 20.41
CA ALA A 226 3.77 9.79 20.38
C ALA A 226 4.46 9.25 19.10
N PRO A 227 5.17 8.11 19.21
CA PRO A 227 5.81 7.46 18.08
C PRO A 227 4.84 7.14 16.94
N ALA A 228 5.09 7.71 15.77
CA ALA A 228 4.33 7.48 14.54
C ALA A 228 5.09 6.53 13.59
N VAL A 229 6.44 6.62 13.58
CA VAL A 229 7.33 5.72 12.86
C VAL A 229 8.40 5.23 13.83
N ILE A 230 8.49 3.91 13.98
CA ILE A 230 9.51 3.26 14.81
C ILE A 230 10.36 2.32 13.95
N HIS A 231 11.63 2.23 14.27
CA HIS A 231 12.60 1.37 13.61
C HIS A 231 13.45 0.66 14.66
N GLY A 232 13.98 -0.52 14.32
CA GLY A 232 14.89 -1.21 15.20
C GLY A 232 15.40 -2.53 14.64
N ARG A 233 15.98 -3.32 15.52
CA ARG A 233 16.51 -4.65 15.23
C ARG A 233 15.95 -5.67 16.19
N PHE A 234 15.71 -6.86 15.65
CA PHE A 234 15.40 -8.06 16.41
C PHE A 234 16.30 -9.19 15.91
N GLY A 235 17.23 -9.65 16.73
CA GLY A 235 18.30 -10.51 16.29
C GLY A 235 19.13 -9.86 15.17
N LYS A 236 19.29 -10.54 14.05
CA LYS A 236 20.01 -10.04 12.86
C LYS A 236 19.13 -9.18 11.95
N GLY A 237 17.81 -9.28 12.07
CA GLY A 237 16.84 -8.65 11.19
C GLY A 237 16.54 -7.20 11.55
N LYS A 238 15.98 -6.49 10.59
CA LYS A 238 15.56 -5.09 10.72
C LYS A 238 14.03 -5.00 10.71
N VAL A 239 13.52 -4.14 11.58
CA VAL A 239 12.09 -3.92 11.77
C VAL A 239 11.79 -2.44 11.62
N ILE A 240 10.79 -2.09 10.84
CA ILE A 240 10.24 -0.74 10.79
C ILE A 240 8.71 -0.81 10.81
N ALA A 241 8.07 0.13 11.48
CA ALA A 241 6.63 0.17 11.49
C ALA A 241 6.08 1.59 11.56
N THR A 242 4.92 1.80 10.91
CA THR A 242 4.15 3.05 10.93
C THR A 242 2.80 2.83 11.58
N SER A 243 2.45 3.68 12.55
CA SER A 243 1.15 3.64 13.22
C SER A 243 0.01 4.18 12.35
N PHE A 244 0.31 4.98 11.34
CA PHE A 244 -0.60 5.54 10.34
C PHE A 244 -0.51 4.78 9.01
N HIS A 245 -1.27 5.23 7.99
CA HIS A 245 -1.37 4.62 6.67
C HIS A 245 -0.62 5.44 5.60
N PRO A 246 0.70 5.28 5.46
CA PRO A 246 1.49 6.05 4.47
C PRO A 246 1.15 5.68 3.02
N GLU A 247 0.60 4.50 2.79
CA GLU A 247 0.20 4.00 1.48
C GLU A 247 -1.08 4.64 0.93
N SER A 248 -1.87 5.27 1.79
CA SER A 248 -3.22 5.74 1.43
C SER A 248 -3.25 7.11 0.74
N ARG A 249 -2.14 7.81 0.68
CA ARG A 249 -2.03 9.15 0.07
C ARG A 249 -0.73 9.25 -0.71
N GLU A 250 -0.79 9.77 -1.92
CA GLU A 250 0.37 9.95 -2.80
C GLU A 250 1.50 10.74 -2.10
N ALA A 251 1.15 11.82 -1.40
CA ALA A 251 2.10 12.65 -0.65
C ALA A 251 2.89 11.87 0.44
N THR A 252 2.43 10.70 0.85
CA THR A 252 3.09 9.85 1.86
C THR A 252 3.61 8.53 1.30
N HIS A 253 3.43 8.24 0.00
CA HIS A 253 3.98 7.04 -0.62
C HIS A 253 5.50 6.94 -0.45
N GLY A 254 6.20 8.09 -0.45
CA GLY A 254 7.64 8.14 -0.14
C GLY A 254 7.99 7.53 1.22
N ILE A 255 7.14 7.70 2.24
CA ILE A 255 7.33 7.06 3.56
C ILE A 255 7.10 5.55 3.45
N ALA A 256 6.03 5.10 2.75
CA ALA A 256 5.74 3.69 2.57
C ALA A 256 6.91 2.94 1.89
N LEU A 257 7.39 3.46 0.76
CA LEU A 257 8.54 2.91 0.03
C LEU A 257 9.84 3.06 0.80
N GLY A 258 9.99 4.16 1.54
CA GLY A 258 11.11 4.41 2.44
C GLY A 258 11.21 3.39 3.57
N CYS A 259 10.09 2.87 4.07
CA CYS A 259 10.10 1.78 5.04
C CYS A 259 10.76 0.52 4.46
N ILE A 260 10.47 0.17 3.21
CA ILE A 260 11.12 -0.96 2.54
C ILE A 260 12.62 -0.68 2.37
N TYR A 261 12.97 0.53 1.89
CA TYR A 261 14.36 0.93 1.72
C TYR A 261 15.16 0.84 3.03
N ALA A 262 14.61 1.34 4.13
CA ALA A 262 15.26 1.36 5.44
C ALA A 262 15.67 -0.04 5.93
N VAL A 263 14.87 -1.06 5.64
CA VAL A 263 15.12 -2.43 6.13
C VAL A 263 15.83 -3.31 5.12
N THR A 264 15.71 -3.04 3.81
CA THR A 264 16.31 -3.88 2.76
C THR A 264 17.53 -3.24 2.09
N GLY A 265 17.68 -1.91 2.15
CA GLY A 265 18.66 -1.16 1.37
C GLY A 265 18.29 -0.99 -0.11
N VAL A 266 17.19 -1.54 -0.56
CA VAL A 266 16.69 -1.43 -1.93
C VAL A 266 15.54 -0.42 -1.97
N LYS A 267 15.69 0.64 -2.77
CA LYS A 267 14.66 1.68 -2.94
C LYS A 267 13.66 1.27 -4.01
N PRO A 268 12.41 0.92 -3.65
CA PRO A 268 11.41 0.58 -4.66
C PRO A 268 10.97 1.84 -5.41
N VAL A 269 10.74 1.69 -6.72
CA VAL A 269 10.23 2.75 -7.60
C VAL A 269 9.07 2.13 -8.40
N PRO A 270 7.82 2.38 -8.01
CA PRO A 270 6.68 1.83 -8.72
C PRO A 270 6.59 2.37 -10.15
N VAL A 271 6.37 1.46 -11.11
CA VAL A 271 6.09 1.76 -12.51
C VAL A 271 4.66 1.34 -12.80
N TYR A 272 3.77 2.31 -12.85
CA TYR A 272 2.35 2.05 -13.09
C TYR A 272 2.09 1.78 -14.57
N PRO A 273 1.12 0.90 -14.89
CA PRO A 273 0.75 0.63 -16.28
C PRO A 273 0.14 1.88 -16.93
N GLU A 274 0.53 2.13 -18.19
CA GLU A 274 -0.11 3.18 -18.98
C GLU A 274 -1.57 2.84 -19.26
N LYS A 275 -2.43 3.87 -19.21
CA LYS A 275 -3.85 3.76 -19.49
C LYS A 275 -4.19 4.39 -20.83
N VAL A 276 -5.19 3.84 -21.51
CA VAL A 276 -5.74 4.48 -22.72
C VAL A 276 -6.37 5.82 -22.38
N ARG A 277 -6.58 6.66 -23.38
CA ARG A 277 -7.10 8.03 -23.18
C ARG A 277 -8.46 8.10 -22.42
N ARG A 278 -9.29 7.07 -22.57
CA ARG A 278 -10.60 6.98 -21.91
C ARG A 278 -10.82 5.55 -21.38
N PRO A 279 -10.18 5.19 -20.27
CA PRO A 279 -10.40 3.90 -19.67
C PRO A 279 -11.79 3.82 -19.01
N LEU A 280 -12.34 2.62 -18.87
CA LEU A 280 -13.49 2.40 -17.99
C LEU A 280 -13.08 2.62 -16.54
N ARG A 281 -13.84 3.43 -15.81
CA ARG A 281 -13.59 3.72 -14.40
C ARG A 281 -14.26 2.66 -13.54
N VAL A 282 -13.44 1.82 -12.93
CA VAL A 282 -13.85 0.66 -12.14
C VAL A 282 -13.69 0.97 -10.66
N GLY A 283 -14.78 1.12 -9.92
CA GLY A 283 -14.75 1.20 -8.47
C GLY A 283 -14.61 -0.20 -7.87
N TYR A 284 -13.52 -0.46 -7.16
CA TYR A 284 -13.28 -1.73 -6.46
C TYR A 284 -13.55 -1.54 -4.96
N TYR A 285 -14.59 -2.21 -4.45
CA TYR A 285 -15.05 -2.03 -3.07
C TYR A 285 -14.09 -2.66 -2.07
N SER A 286 -13.45 -1.82 -1.27
CA SER A 286 -12.36 -2.21 -0.38
C SER A 286 -12.74 -2.82 0.98
N PRO A 287 -13.90 -2.51 1.60
CA PRO A 287 -14.20 -2.98 2.95
C PRO A 287 -14.42 -4.49 3.09
N GLY A 288 -14.67 -5.19 1.99
CA GLY A 288 -14.93 -6.63 1.97
C GLY A 288 -13.71 -7.50 1.66
N ILE A 289 -12.52 -6.90 1.49
CA ILE A 289 -11.36 -7.64 1.00
C ILE A 289 -10.83 -8.57 2.09
N THR A 290 -10.84 -9.86 1.78
CA THR A 290 -10.17 -10.91 2.54
C THR A 290 -9.62 -11.94 1.56
N GLY A 291 -8.36 -12.35 1.79
CA GLY A 291 -7.73 -13.42 1.02
C GLY A 291 -7.03 -12.98 -0.26
N LYS A 292 -6.15 -13.85 -0.68
CA LYS A 292 -5.20 -13.63 -1.79
C LYS A 292 -5.90 -13.38 -3.13
N ARG A 293 -7.04 -14.04 -3.37
CA ARG A 293 -7.78 -13.95 -4.65
C ARG A 293 -8.24 -12.51 -4.93
N CYS A 294 -8.79 -11.80 -3.93
CA CYS A 294 -9.23 -10.42 -4.12
C CYS A 294 -8.08 -9.50 -4.58
N ILE A 295 -6.88 -9.71 -4.02
CA ILE A 295 -5.69 -8.96 -4.41
C ILE A 295 -5.29 -9.29 -5.85
N LEU A 296 -5.30 -10.56 -6.23
CA LEU A 296 -4.94 -10.97 -7.59
C LEU A 296 -5.95 -10.46 -8.63
N GLU A 297 -7.25 -10.49 -8.31
CA GLU A 297 -8.30 -9.91 -9.16
C GLU A 297 -8.10 -8.41 -9.34
N MET A 298 -7.91 -7.68 -8.25
CA MET A 298 -7.65 -6.24 -8.30
C MET A 298 -6.42 -5.92 -9.17
N LEU A 299 -5.31 -6.63 -8.96
CA LEU A 299 -4.08 -6.40 -9.73
C LEU A 299 -4.24 -6.75 -11.21
N LYS A 300 -5.05 -7.76 -11.57
CA LYS A 300 -5.37 -8.07 -12.97
C LYS A 300 -6.17 -6.94 -13.62
N LEU A 301 -7.21 -6.45 -12.94
CA LEU A 301 -8.00 -5.32 -13.42
C LEU A 301 -7.13 -4.07 -13.57
N ASP A 302 -6.33 -3.77 -12.58
CA ASP A 302 -5.52 -2.55 -12.53
C ASP A 302 -4.38 -2.55 -13.57
N ARG A 303 -3.86 -3.72 -13.96
CA ARG A 303 -2.86 -3.83 -15.03
C ARG A 303 -3.43 -3.61 -16.43
N HIS A 304 -4.74 -3.77 -16.60
CA HIS A 304 -5.33 -3.66 -17.94
C HIS A 304 -5.36 -2.19 -18.41
N PRO A 305 -4.87 -1.87 -19.62
CA PRO A 305 -4.78 -0.50 -20.09
C PRO A 305 -6.14 0.19 -20.24
N ASP A 306 -7.21 -0.58 -20.51
CA ASP A 306 -8.56 -0.07 -20.70
C ASP A 306 -9.34 0.18 -19.41
N LEU A 307 -8.78 -0.15 -18.25
CA LEU A 307 -9.44 -0.04 -16.94
C LEU A 307 -8.66 0.91 -16.03
N ASP A 308 -9.38 1.85 -15.40
CA ASP A 308 -8.87 2.72 -14.34
C ASP A 308 -9.53 2.30 -13.02
N VAL A 309 -8.76 1.62 -12.16
CA VAL A 309 -9.28 1.03 -10.92
C VAL A 309 -9.13 1.99 -9.76
N LEU A 310 -10.25 2.38 -9.19
CA LEU A 310 -10.39 3.24 -8.02
C LEU A 310 -10.83 2.41 -6.81
N PHE A 311 -10.17 2.59 -5.67
CA PHE A 311 -10.59 1.91 -4.44
C PHE A 311 -11.69 2.70 -3.77
N VAL A 312 -12.83 2.06 -3.54
CA VAL A 312 -14.05 2.66 -3.01
C VAL A 312 -14.35 2.06 -1.64
N ASP A 313 -14.54 2.90 -0.64
CA ASP A 313 -14.97 2.51 0.68
C ASP A 313 -16.37 3.04 1.04
N ASN A 314 -16.77 2.86 2.29
CA ASN A 314 -18.09 3.32 2.75
C ASN A 314 -18.21 4.85 2.78
N GLN A 315 -17.11 5.58 2.99
CA GLN A 315 -17.13 7.05 2.99
C GLN A 315 -17.29 7.56 1.57
N ASP A 316 -16.60 6.94 0.61
CA ASP A 316 -16.74 7.26 -0.82
C ASP A 316 -18.17 7.01 -1.31
N LEU A 317 -18.78 5.89 -0.91
CA LEU A 317 -20.19 5.62 -1.21
C LEU A 317 -21.09 6.71 -0.61
N ASN A 318 -20.90 7.05 0.67
CA ASN A 318 -21.69 8.09 1.33
C ASN A 318 -21.48 9.48 0.69
N ALA A 319 -20.30 9.73 0.12
CA ALA A 319 -20.01 10.95 -0.65
C ALA A 319 -20.53 10.93 -2.09
N GLY A 320 -21.21 9.84 -2.52
CA GLY A 320 -21.81 9.72 -3.84
C GLY A 320 -20.82 9.47 -4.97
N GLN A 321 -19.68 8.87 -4.68
CA GLN A 321 -18.61 8.62 -5.68
C GLN A 321 -19.02 7.68 -6.81
N LEU A 322 -20.08 6.86 -6.65
CA LEU A 322 -20.60 6.00 -7.72
C LEU A 322 -20.93 6.76 -9.01
N LYS A 323 -21.29 8.05 -8.91
CA LYS A 323 -21.61 8.88 -10.09
C LYS A 323 -20.43 9.07 -11.06
N HIS A 324 -19.21 8.82 -10.61
CA HIS A 324 -17.99 8.99 -11.39
C HIS A 324 -17.44 7.68 -11.94
N LEU A 325 -18.17 6.57 -11.76
CA LEU A 325 -17.75 5.23 -12.17
C LEU A 325 -18.61 4.73 -13.35
N ASP A 326 -18.04 3.82 -14.15
CA ASP A 326 -18.74 3.05 -15.18
C ASP A 326 -19.11 1.66 -14.66
N VAL A 327 -18.24 1.11 -13.81
CA VAL A 327 -18.35 -0.23 -13.24
C VAL A 327 -18.11 -0.16 -11.73
N PHE A 328 -18.90 -0.91 -10.97
CA PHE A 328 -18.69 -1.09 -9.53
C PHE A 328 -18.53 -2.56 -9.20
N VAL A 329 -17.41 -2.93 -8.59
CA VAL A 329 -17.04 -4.29 -8.24
C VAL A 329 -17.12 -4.49 -6.75
N ILE A 330 -17.86 -5.51 -6.31
CA ILE A 330 -17.91 -5.98 -4.94
C ILE A 330 -17.21 -7.34 -4.90
N PRO A 331 -15.95 -7.40 -4.46
CA PRO A 331 -15.16 -8.61 -4.50
C PRO A 331 -15.64 -9.65 -3.48
N ASN A 332 -15.40 -10.92 -3.78
CA ASN A 332 -15.67 -12.03 -2.88
C ASN A 332 -14.61 -12.10 -1.77
N GLY A 333 -14.86 -11.37 -0.69
CA GLY A 333 -13.95 -11.38 0.45
C GLY A 333 -14.59 -11.91 1.72
N LEU A 334 -15.71 -11.33 2.13
CA LEU A 334 -16.47 -11.73 3.31
C LEU A 334 -17.90 -12.07 2.89
N LYS A 335 -18.39 -13.25 3.29
CA LYS A 335 -19.81 -13.57 3.18
C LYS A 335 -20.64 -12.45 3.81
N GLY A 336 -21.70 -12.02 3.14
CA GLY A 336 -22.63 -11.02 3.64
C GLY A 336 -22.22 -9.55 3.44
N VAL A 337 -21.11 -9.25 2.74
CA VAL A 337 -20.74 -7.85 2.44
C VAL A 337 -21.79 -7.19 1.57
N PHE A 338 -22.18 -7.81 0.46
CA PHE A 338 -23.21 -7.28 -0.43
C PHE A 338 -24.57 -7.22 0.25
N PRO A 339 -25.09 -8.29 0.89
CA PRO A 339 -26.34 -8.20 1.65
C PRO A 339 -26.32 -7.10 2.72
N THR A 340 -25.20 -6.92 3.43
CA THR A 340 -25.07 -5.86 4.42
C THR A 340 -25.10 -4.47 3.79
N MET A 341 -24.46 -4.29 2.63
CA MET A 341 -24.48 -3.03 1.90
C MET A 341 -25.89 -2.67 1.47
N VAL A 342 -26.65 -3.60 0.86
CA VAL A 342 -28.00 -3.35 0.35
C VAL A 342 -29.07 -3.29 1.44
N LYS A 343 -28.80 -3.76 2.65
CA LYS A 343 -29.68 -3.54 3.83
C LYS A 343 -29.73 -2.06 4.22
N ASN A 344 -28.68 -1.29 3.95
CA ASN A 344 -28.70 0.16 4.16
C ASN A 344 -29.54 0.81 3.04
N PRO A 345 -30.68 1.46 3.34
CA PRO A 345 -31.58 2.01 2.32
C PRO A 345 -30.91 3.05 1.44
N PHE A 346 -30.06 3.90 2.03
CA PHE A 346 -29.33 4.94 1.31
C PHE A 346 -28.36 4.34 0.26
N ARG A 347 -27.58 3.35 0.66
CA ARG A 347 -26.64 2.67 -0.25
C ARG A 347 -27.37 1.87 -1.33
N ARG A 348 -28.48 1.22 -0.99
CA ARG A 348 -29.33 0.54 -1.94
C ARG A 348 -29.81 1.52 -3.01
N GLN A 349 -30.32 2.69 -2.59
CA GLN A 349 -30.78 3.71 -3.52
C GLN A 349 -29.66 4.18 -4.44
N GLN A 350 -28.46 4.43 -3.90
CA GLN A 350 -27.30 4.84 -4.70
C GLN A 350 -26.91 3.79 -5.76
N LEU A 351 -26.95 2.50 -5.41
CA LEU A 351 -26.69 1.41 -6.37
C LEU A 351 -27.78 1.36 -7.46
N GLN A 352 -29.06 1.51 -7.08
CA GLN A 352 -30.15 1.56 -8.04
C GLN A 352 -30.03 2.73 -8.99
N ASP A 353 -29.70 3.93 -8.48
CA ASP A 353 -29.50 5.12 -9.29
C ASP A 353 -28.27 5.02 -10.18
N PHE A 354 -27.22 4.36 -9.71
CA PHE A 354 -26.04 4.06 -10.51
C PHE A 354 -26.39 3.15 -11.70
N MET A 355 -27.11 2.05 -11.46
CA MET A 355 -27.58 1.13 -12.51
C MET A 355 -28.55 1.81 -13.50
N LYS A 356 -29.48 2.65 -13.03
CA LYS A 356 -30.40 3.42 -13.90
C LYS A 356 -29.66 4.35 -14.85
N ARG A 357 -28.51 4.89 -14.45
CA ARG A 357 -27.65 5.73 -15.31
C ARG A 357 -26.77 4.93 -16.27
N GLY A 358 -26.89 3.60 -16.30
CA GLY A 358 -26.13 2.73 -17.19
C GLY A 358 -24.88 2.09 -16.55
N GLY A 359 -24.61 2.36 -15.27
CA GLY A 359 -23.52 1.73 -14.53
C GLY A 359 -23.73 0.23 -14.35
N MET A 360 -22.64 -0.54 -14.37
CA MET A 360 -22.68 -1.99 -14.17
C MET A 360 -22.17 -2.36 -12.79
N VAL A 361 -22.86 -3.25 -12.09
CA VAL A 361 -22.47 -3.79 -10.79
C VAL A 361 -22.06 -5.24 -10.95
N PHE A 362 -20.86 -5.58 -10.53
CA PHE A 362 -20.36 -6.94 -10.47
C PHE A 362 -20.19 -7.37 -9.02
N VAL A 363 -20.79 -8.49 -8.66
CA VAL A 363 -20.63 -9.11 -7.35
C VAL A 363 -19.96 -10.47 -7.55
N SER A 364 -18.80 -10.67 -6.96
CA SER A 364 -18.09 -11.95 -6.98
C SER A 364 -18.60 -12.82 -5.82
N GLY A 365 -19.17 -14.00 -6.11
CA GLY A 365 -19.64 -14.98 -5.12
C GLY A 365 -21.17 -15.14 -5.06
N GLU A 366 -21.64 -15.98 -4.14
CA GLU A 366 -23.00 -16.51 -4.11
C GLU A 366 -24.06 -15.59 -3.45
N ASP A 367 -23.72 -14.42 -2.92
CA ASP A 367 -24.56 -13.65 -1.99
C ASP A 367 -25.45 -12.55 -2.64
N ALA A 368 -25.67 -12.58 -3.94
CA ALA A 368 -26.31 -11.46 -4.64
C ALA A 368 -27.85 -11.57 -4.85
N GLU A 369 -28.53 -12.51 -4.19
CA GLU A 369 -29.96 -12.79 -4.42
C GLU A 369 -30.93 -11.62 -4.16
N ASN A 370 -30.50 -10.56 -3.47
CA ASN A 370 -31.38 -9.48 -2.97
C ASN A 370 -31.55 -8.25 -3.89
N LEU A 371 -30.95 -8.23 -5.08
CA LEU A 371 -31.17 -7.20 -6.10
C LEU A 371 -31.63 -7.79 -7.44
N SER A 372 -32.24 -8.97 -7.44
CA SER A 372 -32.76 -9.66 -8.63
C SER A 372 -33.71 -8.75 -9.42
N GLY A 373 -33.48 -8.63 -10.73
CA GLY A 373 -34.35 -7.89 -11.65
C GLY A 373 -33.67 -6.82 -12.51
N SER A 374 -32.36 -6.59 -12.33
CA SER A 374 -31.62 -5.68 -13.20
C SER A 374 -30.60 -6.44 -14.05
N ASP A 375 -30.66 -6.28 -15.36
CA ASP A 375 -29.64 -6.75 -16.32
C ASP A 375 -28.26 -6.08 -16.12
N ARG A 376 -28.23 -5.01 -15.32
CA ARG A 376 -27.02 -4.27 -14.92
C ARG A 376 -26.33 -4.84 -13.68
N LEU A 377 -26.91 -5.84 -13.02
CA LEU A 377 -26.29 -6.57 -11.94
C LEU A 377 -25.82 -7.93 -12.43
N LYS A 378 -24.51 -8.21 -12.33
CA LYS A 378 -23.92 -9.49 -12.71
C LYS A 378 -23.32 -10.17 -11.50
N ILE A 379 -23.73 -11.41 -11.24
CA ILE A 379 -23.13 -12.28 -10.24
C ILE A 379 -22.06 -13.09 -10.96
N ILE A 380 -20.85 -13.02 -10.46
CA ILE A 380 -19.71 -13.74 -11.03
C ILE A 380 -19.37 -14.92 -10.12
N PRO A 381 -19.46 -16.16 -10.62
CA PRO A 381 -19.08 -17.35 -9.87
C PRO A 381 -17.66 -17.26 -9.32
N ALA A 382 -17.41 -17.86 -8.15
CA ALA A 382 -16.13 -17.79 -7.49
C ALA A 382 -14.96 -18.39 -8.28
N ASN A 383 -15.21 -19.22 -9.29
CA ASN A 383 -14.23 -19.82 -10.19
C ASN A 383 -13.92 -18.98 -11.44
N GLU A 384 -14.69 -17.93 -11.72
CA GLU A 384 -14.47 -17.03 -12.85
C GLU A 384 -13.67 -15.78 -12.44
N TRP A 385 -13.03 -15.14 -13.43
CA TRP A 385 -12.30 -13.89 -13.23
C TRP A 385 -13.16 -12.69 -13.63
N LEU A 386 -13.23 -11.68 -12.78
CA LEU A 386 -13.98 -10.44 -13.00
C LEU A 386 -13.56 -9.71 -14.27
N ILE A 387 -12.26 -9.71 -14.59
CA ILE A 387 -11.75 -9.02 -15.78
C ILE A 387 -12.39 -9.53 -17.07
N ASP A 388 -12.57 -10.84 -17.20
CA ASP A 388 -13.14 -11.47 -18.41
C ASP A 388 -14.60 -11.06 -18.63
N GLN A 389 -15.30 -10.72 -17.56
CA GLN A 389 -16.70 -10.26 -17.62
C GLN A 389 -16.80 -8.75 -17.82
N ILE A 390 -15.91 -7.97 -17.22
CA ILE A 390 -15.90 -6.51 -17.36
C ILE A 390 -15.52 -6.09 -18.78
N LEU A 391 -14.56 -6.76 -19.41
CA LEU A 391 -14.15 -6.46 -20.78
C LEU A 391 -15.22 -6.74 -21.83
N LYS A 392 -16.22 -7.58 -21.53
CA LYS A 392 -17.38 -7.83 -22.42
C LYS A 392 -18.38 -6.65 -22.46
N ILE A 393 -18.25 -5.65 -21.60
CA ILE A 393 -19.12 -4.47 -21.58
C ILE A 393 -18.75 -3.48 -22.71
N ARG A 394 -17.51 -3.53 -23.18
CA ARG A 394 -17.02 -2.74 -24.32
C ARG A 394 -17.49 -3.34 -25.64
#